data_a190c1596beb6e78be821461bb551652
#
_entry.id   a190c1596beb6e78be821461bb551652
#
_cell.length_a   1.000
_cell.length_b   1.000
_cell.length_c   1.000
_cell.angle_alpha   90.00
_cell.angle_beta   90.00
_cell.angle_gamma   90.00
#
_symmetry.space_group_name_H-M   'P 1'
#
loop_
_entity.id
_entity.type
_entity.pdbx_description
1 polymer ?
#
loop_
_entity_poly.entity_id
_entity_poly.type
_entity_poly.pdbx_seq_one_letter_code
_entity_poly.pdbx_strand_id
1 'polypeptide(L)'
;DRRIKLGPGGLRDVEFTVQLLQLVHGRSDQSLRVRGTLEALDALSAGGYVSRADAAAMSSCYKALRLLEHRSQLFRLRRTHNLPSKEEDLRRIERGVSNCLGRGDSLWEDFKDLRRRVRALHQEIYYRPLLSFAAALSADEMALSPRAARERLAAVGYTDPDGALRHIQALTEGVSRRAAIQRQLLPVIIGWIGEGADPDFGLLSFRRLSEAIGGSHWYLAMLRDSPVAARRLCQVLSGAHWATERLAEFPESIAWLDDDAELEPRRPGALAEEVAAVLRRRSLSGPDDTALAEQALEAVQAILRVRAREEVRASLADCLDGIDPERTASILTDATDAVLDGVLTVATGLVIAQRDGIGAVATGPDASGGWDGALARHAVIAMGRLGGREIGYASDADVLFVHEAHDAVSEAAAAQEAEAVAKQVVGLLASARPRPLEVDSDLRPEGRQGVMSRSLEAYGEYYGRWSALWER
;
A
#
# COMPACT_ATOMS: atom_id res chain seq x y z
N ASP A 1 7.80 8.73 -32.89
CA ASP A 1 7.68 7.69 -33.92
C ASP A 1 6.21 7.63 -34.39
N ARG A 2 5.95 7.86 -35.67
CA ARG A 2 4.60 7.90 -36.28
C ARG A 2 4.18 6.59 -36.92
N ARG A 3 4.98 5.53 -36.80
CA ARG A 3 4.73 4.22 -37.44
C ARG A 3 3.61 3.47 -36.70
N ILE A 4 2.48 3.26 -37.35
CA ILE A 4 1.32 2.53 -36.80
C ILE A 4 1.61 1.03 -36.72
N LYS A 5 2.34 0.49 -37.71
CA LYS A 5 2.55 -0.97 -37.83
C LYS A 5 3.85 -1.43 -37.21
N LEU A 6 4.98 -0.79 -37.53
CA LEU A 6 6.33 -1.28 -37.22
C LEU A 6 6.99 -0.59 -36.01
N GLY A 7 6.35 0.42 -35.43
CA GLY A 7 6.85 1.08 -34.23
C GLY A 7 6.53 0.26 -32.98
N PRO A 8 7.30 0.44 -31.88
CA PRO A 8 6.99 -0.18 -30.59
C PRO A 8 5.55 0.18 -30.14
N GLY A 9 4.76 -0.81 -29.74
CA GLY A 9 3.34 -0.64 -29.45
C GLY A 9 2.45 -0.53 -30.71
N GLY A 10 2.93 -0.99 -31.87
CA GLY A 10 2.17 -0.98 -33.13
C GLY A 10 1.45 -2.29 -33.40
N LEU A 11 0.80 -2.37 -34.57
CA LEU A 11 0.04 -3.55 -35.02
C LEU A 11 0.86 -4.86 -34.97
N ARG A 12 2.16 -4.78 -35.32
CA ARG A 12 3.03 -5.94 -35.31
C ARG A 12 3.22 -6.54 -33.92
N ASP A 13 3.26 -5.74 -32.89
CA ASP A 13 3.43 -6.23 -31.51
C ASP A 13 2.19 -7.02 -31.10
N VAL A 14 0.99 -6.57 -31.47
CA VAL A 14 -0.26 -7.33 -31.24
C VAL A 14 -0.27 -8.63 -32.05
N GLU A 15 0.00 -8.54 -33.36
CA GLU A 15 0.01 -9.70 -34.27
C GLU A 15 1.03 -10.76 -33.80
N PHE A 16 2.24 -10.34 -33.38
CA PHE A 16 3.27 -11.26 -32.89
C PHE A 16 2.94 -11.87 -31.54
N THR A 17 2.33 -11.13 -30.63
CA THR A 17 1.84 -11.66 -29.36
C THR A 17 0.88 -12.83 -29.59
N VAL A 18 -0.12 -12.60 -30.43
CA VAL A 18 -1.13 -13.62 -30.75
C VAL A 18 -0.51 -14.83 -31.44
N GLN A 19 0.31 -14.60 -32.46
CA GLN A 19 0.96 -15.66 -33.23
C GLN A 19 1.89 -16.51 -32.36
N LEU A 20 2.64 -15.88 -31.44
CA LEU A 20 3.50 -16.62 -30.53
C LEU A 20 2.68 -17.56 -29.64
N LEU A 21 1.58 -17.05 -29.05
CA LEU A 21 0.70 -17.87 -28.21
C LEU A 21 0.07 -19.03 -29.00
N GLN A 22 -0.33 -18.79 -30.25
CA GLN A 22 -0.79 -19.84 -31.13
C GLN A 22 0.30 -20.88 -31.44
N LEU A 23 1.55 -20.46 -31.61
CA LEU A 23 2.68 -21.39 -31.85
C LEU A 23 2.98 -22.21 -30.60
N VAL A 24 2.96 -21.61 -29.42
CA VAL A 24 3.26 -22.29 -28.15
C VAL A 24 2.16 -23.30 -27.79
N HIS A 25 0.89 -22.88 -27.86
CA HIS A 25 -0.24 -23.68 -27.35
C HIS A 25 -1.01 -24.43 -28.43
N GLY A 26 -0.96 -23.99 -29.68
CA GLY A 26 -1.76 -24.57 -30.78
C GLY A 26 -1.32 -26.01 -31.17
N ARG A 27 -0.20 -26.51 -30.65
CA ARG A 27 0.15 -27.92 -30.81
C ARG A 27 -0.75 -28.82 -29.98
N SER A 28 -1.03 -28.42 -28.76
CA SER A 28 -1.87 -29.16 -27.81
C SER A 28 -3.37 -28.77 -27.90
N ASP A 29 -3.68 -27.56 -28.33
CA ASP A 29 -5.03 -27.05 -28.46
C ASP A 29 -5.31 -26.61 -29.89
N GLN A 30 -6.07 -27.45 -30.61
CA GLN A 30 -6.41 -27.20 -32.01
C GLN A 30 -7.39 -26.04 -32.20
N SER A 31 -8.16 -25.65 -31.18
CA SER A 31 -9.09 -24.53 -31.25
C SER A 31 -8.40 -23.19 -31.46
N LEU A 32 -7.10 -23.11 -31.15
CA LEU A 32 -6.28 -21.92 -31.34
C LEU A 32 -5.81 -21.73 -32.79
N ARG A 33 -6.00 -22.70 -33.68
CA ARG A 33 -5.50 -22.67 -35.05
C ARG A 33 -6.45 -21.90 -35.98
N VAL A 34 -6.78 -20.67 -35.58
CA VAL A 34 -7.61 -19.73 -36.35
C VAL A 34 -6.74 -18.69 -37.06
N ARG A 35 -7.25 -18.08 -38.15
CA ARG A 35 -6.44 -17.19 -39.01
C ARG A 35 -6.47 -15.72 -38.58
N GLY A 36 -7.59 -15.28 -38.01
CA GLY A 36 -7.80 -13.87 -37.66
C GLY A 36 -7.18 -13.53 -36.31
N THR A 37 -6.47 -12.39 -36.21
CA THR A 37 -5.88 -11.93 -34.96
C THR A 37 -6.89 -11.76 -33.84
N LEU A 38 -8.07 -11.18 -34.15
CA LEU A 38 -9.14 -10.99 -33.16
C LEU A 38 -9.78 -12.31 -32.77
N GLU A 39 -10.04 -13.18 -33.74
CA GLU A 39 -10.59 -14.53 -33.51
C GLU A 39 -9.61 -15.37 -32.66
N ALA A 40 -8.30 -15.23 -32.90
CA ALA A 40 -7.29 -15.92 -32.12
C ALA A 40 -7.22 -15.36 -30.68
N LEU A 41 -7.37 -14.06 -30.47
CA LEU A 41 -7.46 -13.47 -29.12
C LEU A 41 -8.67 -14.00 -28.36
N ASP A 42 -9.81 -14.11 -29.02
CA ASP A 42 -11.03 -14.67 -28.41
C ASP A 42 -10.84 -16.15 -28.05
N ALA A 43 -10.24 -16.94 -28.95
CA ALA A 43 -9.93 -18.34 -28.69
C ALA A 43 -8.91 -18.52 -27.54
N LEU A 44 -7.84 -17.70 -27.50
CA LEU A 44 -6.86 -17.70 -26.45
C LEU A 44 -7.48 -17.33 -25.08
N SER A 45 -8.41 -16.39 -25.07
CA SER A 45 -9.15 -16.01 -23.85
C SER A 45 -10.10 -17.11 -23.41
N ALA A 46 -10.81 -17.74 -24.31
CA ALA A 46 -11.72 -18.85 -24.02
C ALA A 46 -10.97 -20.07 -23.48
N GLY A 47 -9.75 -20.35 -24.01
CA GLY A 47 -8.86 -21.40 -23.53
C GLY A 47 -8.11 -21.07 -22.23
N GLY A 48 -8.27 -19.85 -21.69
CA GLY A 48 -7.59 -19.43 -20.46
C GLY A 48 -6.09 -19.12 -20.61
N TYR A 49 -5.59 -18.99 -21.83
CA TYR A 49 -4.20 -18.63 -22.12
C TYR A 49 -3.91 -17.14 -21.96
N VAL A 50 -4.93 -16.30 -22.09
CA VAL A 50 -4.89 -14.86 -21.87
C VAL A 50 -6.09 -14.48 -20.99
N SER A 51 -5.91 -13.54 -20.07
CA SER A 51 -7.01 -13.07 -19.23
C SER A 51 -8.08 -12.41 -20.10
N ARG A 52 -9.35 -12.46 -19.67
CA ARG A 52 -10.45 -11.81 -20.39
C ARG A 52 -10.24 -10.31 -20.53
N ALA A 53 -9.68 -9.69 -19.48
CA ALA A 53 -9.40 -8.26 -19.45
C ALA A 53 -8.31 -7.89 -20.47
N ASP A 54 -7.20 -8.61 -20.49
CA ASP A 54 -6.07 -8.35 -21.40
C ASP A 54 -6.45 -8.62 -22.85
N ALA A 55 -7.20 -9.70 -23.11
CA ALA A 55 -7.71 -10.02 -24.44
C ALA A 55 -8.66 -8.91 -24.95
N ALA A 56 -9.57 -8.43 -24.12
CA ALA A 56 -10.48 -7.33 -24.46
C ALA A 56 -9.72 -6.02 -24.71
N ALA A 57 -8.75 -5.69 -23.83
CA ALA A 57 -7.91 -4.50 -23.98
C ALA A 57 -7.05 -4.57 -25.26
N MET A 58 -6.39 -5.71 -25.53
CA MET A 58 -5.58 -5.93 -26.73
C MET A 58 -6.44 -5.85 -28.01
N SER A 59 -7.64 -6.45 -27.99
CA SER A 59 -8.61 -6.41 -29.08
C SER A 59 -9.05 -4.96 -29.39
N SER A 60 -9.38 -4.19 -28.34
CA SER A 60 -9.74 -2.78 -28.46
C SER A 60 -8.59 -1.95 -29.06
N CYS A 61 -7.37 -2.13 -28.55
CA CYS A 61 -6.18 -1.46 -29.07
C CYS A 61 -5.89 -1.83 -30.53
N TYR A 62 -6.00 -3.11 -30.88
CA TYR A 62 -5.81 -3.57 -32.26
C TYR A 62 -6.82 -2.94 -33.24
N LYS A 63 -8.10 -2.92 -32.85
CA LYS A 63 -9.16 -2.27 -33.65
C LYS A 63 -8.88 -0.79 -33.84
N ALA A 64 -8.46 -0.07 -32.82
CA ALA A 64 -8.11 1.34 -32.89
C ALA A 64 -6.91 1.59 -33.82
N LEU A 65 -5.82 0.80 -33.71
CA LEU A 65 -4.67 0.90 -34.60
C LEU A 65 -5.04 0.59 -36.06
N ARG A 66 -5.88 -0.43 -36.32
CA ARG A 66 -6.37 -0.76 -37.66
C ARG A 66 -7.22 0.37 -38.25
N LEU A 67 -8.07 0.98 -37.43
CA LEU A 67 -8.87 2.13 -37.86
C LEU A 67 -7.97 3.31 -38.30
N LEU A 68 -6.96 3.63 -37.49
CA LEU A 68 -5.98 4.68 -37.83
C LEU A 68 -5.21 4.36 -39.09
N GLU A 69 -4.79 3.13 -39.30
CA GLU A 69 -4.12 2.68 -40.52
C GLU A 69 -5.04 2.83 -41.72
N HIS A 70 -6.28 2.35 -41.66
CA HIS A 70 -7.26 2.45 -42.75
C HIS A 70 -7.57 3.92 -43.10
N ARG A 71 -7.80 4.78 -42.10
CA ARG A 71 -8.05 6.22 -42.36
C ARG A 71 -6.85 6.92 -42.97
N SER A 72 -5.63 6.56 -42.56
CA SER A 72 -4.40 7.08 -43.16
C SER A 72 -4.23 6.64 -44.60
N GLN A 73 -4.64 5.43 -44.94
CA GLN A 73 -4.56 4.89 -46.31
C GLN A 73 -5.67 5.48 -47.23
N LEU A 74 -6.90 5.58 -46.74
CA LEU A 74 -8.04 6.09 -47.47
C LEU A 74 -7.87 7.55 -47.91
N PHE A 75 -7.11 8.34 -47.17
CA PHE A 75 -6.94 9.76 -47.48
C PHE A 75 -6.33 10.03 -48.88
N ARG A 76 -5.45 9.13 -49.38
CA ARG A 76 -4.82 9.25 -50.71
C ARG A 76 -4.70 7.92 -51.45
N LEU A 77 -5.37 6.89 -51.02
CA LEU A 77 -5.23 5.51 -51.51
C LEU A 77 -3.75 5.05 -51.63
N ARG A 78 -2.92 5.51 -50.68
CA ARG A 78 -1.50 5.14 -50.63
C ARG A 78 -1.28 4.08 -49.58
N ARG A 79 -0.46 3.09 -49.90
CA ARG A 79 0.03 2.12 -48.94
C ARG A 79 0.97 2.82 -47.94
N THR A 80 0.40 3.31 -46.84
CA THR A 80 1.16 3.93 -45.76
C THR A 80 0.87 3.24 -44.42
N HIS A 81 1.88 3.19 -43.54
CA HIS A 81 1.79 2.68 -42.19
C HIS A 81 2.20 3.77 -41.17
N ASN A 82 2.23 5.02 -41.61
CA ASN A 82 2.62 6.17 -40.81
C ASN A 82 1.48 7.17 -40.70
N LEU A 83 1.30 7.72 -39.49
CA LEU A 83 0.46 8.91 -39.32
C LEU A 83 1.10 10.10 -40.04
N PRO A 84 0.30 10.98 -40.67
CA PRO A 84 0.80 12.19 -41.30
C PRO A 84 1.60 13.07 -40.34
N SER A 85 2.55 13.83 -40.87
CA SER A 85 3.30 14.82 -40.10
C SER A 85 2.61 16.20 -40.07
N LYS A 86 1.79 16.51 -41.10
CA LYS A 86 1.09 17.79 -41.21
C LYS A 86 -0.14 17.81 -40.34
N GLU A 87 -0.31 18.87 -39.58
CA GLU A 87 -1.40 19.04 -38.61
C GLU A 87 -2.79 19.01 -39.30
N GLU A 88 -2.92 19.59 -40.48
CA GLU A 88 -4.16 19.54 -41.26
C GLU A 88 -4.60 18.12 -41.61
N ASP A 89 -3.65 17.27 -41.98
CA ASP A 89 -3.92 15.87 -42.34
C ASP A 89 -4.24 15.05 -41.06
N LEU A 90 -3.60 15.35 -39.92
CA LEU A 90 -3.96 14.77 -38.63
C LEU A 90 -5.37 15.15 -38.21
N ARG A 91 -5.75 16.41 -38.29
CA ARG A 91 -7.14 16.89 -37.99
C ARG A 91 -8.20 16.24 -38.86
N ARG A 92 -7.86 15.90 -40.10
CA ARG A 92 -8.80 15.19 -40.99
C ARG A 92 -9.03 13.76 -40.53
N ILE A 93 -7.95 13.05 -40.12
CA ILE A 93 -8.07 11.70 -39.58
C ILE A 93 -8.82 11.76 -38.24
N GLU A 94 -8.48 12.70 -37.37
CA GLU A 94 -9.13 12.91 -36.08
C GLU A 94 -10.65 13.03 -36.20
N ARG A 95 -11.14 13.89 -37.09
CA ARG A 95 -12.60 14.01 -37.37
C ARG A 95 -13.23 12.71 -37.86
N GLY A 96 -12.45 11.86 -38.54
CA GLY A 96 -12.91 10.55 -39.01
C GLY A 96 -12.91 9.44 -37.97
N VAL A 97 -12.27 9.64 -36.82
CA VAL A 97 -12.10 8.62 -35.77
C VAL A 97 -12.59 9.08 -34.37
N SER A 98 -13.03 10.33 -34.25
CA SER A 98 -13.43 10.97 -32.98
C SER A 98 -14.51 10.21 -32.19
N ASN A 99 -15.30 9.39 -32.86
CA ASN A 99 -16.32 8.55 -32.21
C ASN A 99 -15.77 7.19 -31.67
N CYS A 100 -14.50 6.86 -31.97
CA CYS A 100 -13.94 5.53 -31.74
C CYS A 100 -12.68 5.54 -30.83
N LEU A 101 -12.00 6.69 -30.71
CA LEU A 101 -10.72 6.85 -29.98
C LEU A 101 -10.95 7.78 -28.83
N GLY A 102 -11.72 7.79 -27.96
CA GLY A 102 -11.82 8.67 -26.80
C GLY A 102 -11.72 10.19 -27.08
N ARG A 103 -12.05 11.03 -26.14
CA ARG A 103 -11.89 12.49 -26.23
C ARG A 103 -10.57 12.92 -25.57
N GLY A 104 -9.44 12.59 -26.21
CA GLY A 104 -8.14 13.17 -25.82
C GLY A 104 -7.97 14.60 -26.38
N ASP A 105 -6.95 15.30 -25.89
CA ASP A 105 -6.65 16.68 -26.30
C ASP A 105 -6.16 16.74 -27.76
N SER A 106 -5.64 15.63 -28.31
CA SER A 106 -5.29 15.50 -29.72
C SER A 106 -5.15 14.05 -30.16
N LEU A 107 -5.37 13.76 -31.43
CA LEU A 107 -5.12 12.45 -32.03
C LEU A 107 -3.69 11.95 -31.81
N TRP A 108 -2.74 12.86 -31.72
CA TRP A 108 -1.33 12.50 -31.47
C TRP A 108 -1.10 11.98 -30.05
N GLU A 109 -1.71 12.56 -29.04
CA GLU A 109 -1.63 12.08 -27.66
C GLU A 109 -2.38 10.74 -27.52
N ASP A 110 -3.58 10.64 -28.04
CA ASP A 110 -4.35 9.39 -28.07
C ASP A 110 -3.56 8.24 -28.72
N PHE A 111 -2.84 8.53 -29.81
CA PHE A 111 -1.99 7.54 -30.47
C PHE A 111 -0.78 7.12 -29.62
N LYS A 112 -0.14 8.06 -28.91
CA LYS A 112 0.95 7.73 -27.98
C LYS A 112 0.46 6.85 -26.82
N ASP A 113 -0.70 7.17 -26.27
CA ASP A 113 -1.33 6.41 -25.19
C ASP A 113 -1.71 5.01 -25.63
N LEU A 114 -2.33 4.92 -26.80
CA LEU A 114 -2.66 3.64 -27.42
C LEU A 114 -1.41 2.76 -27.59
N ARG A 115 -0.31 3.32 -28.08
CA ARG A 115 0.96 2.60 -28.23
C ARG A 115 1.57 2.19 -26.88
N ARG A 116 1.50 3.05 -25.87
CA ARG A 116 1.96 2.70 -24.50
C ARG A 116 1.18 1.51 -23.96
N ARG A 117 -0.15 1.53 -24.10
CA ARG A 117 -1.02 0.43 -23.69
C ARG A 117 -0.71 -0.87 -24.42
N VAL A 118 -0.57 -0.84 -25.75
CA VAL A 118 -0.21 -2.03 -26.54
C VAL A 118 1.13 -2.57 -26.11
N ARG A 119 2.12 -1.70 -25.87
CA ARG A 119 3.45 -2.12 -25.43
C ARG A 119 3.41 -2.78 -24.05
N ALA A 120 2.66 -2.23 -23.11
CA ALA A 120 2.48 -2.80 -21.78
C ALA A 120 1.82 -4.20 -21.88
N LEU A 121 0.71 -4.32 -22.63
CA LEU A 121 0.04 -5.59 -22.85
C LEU A 121 0.92 -6.60 -23.60
N HIS A 122 1.68 -6.16 -24.60
CA HIS A 122 2.62 -7.01 -25.32
C HIS A 122 3.70 -7.54 -24.38
N GLN A 123 4.31 -6.70 -23.55
CA GLN A 123 5.28 -7.12 -22.57
C GLN A 123 4.68 -8.13 -21.59
N GLU A 124 3.51 -7.86 -21.06
CA GLU A 124 2.82 -8.72 -20.11
C GLU A 124 2.46 -10.09 -20.73
N ILE A 125 1.81 -10.09 -21.89
CA ILE A 125 1.30 -11.30 -22.53
C ILE A 125 2.40 -12.07 -23.26
N TYR A 126 3.31 -11.37 -23.95
CA TYR A 126 4.37 -11.97 -24.77
C TYR A 126 5.46 -12.61 -23.93
N TYR A 127 5.89 -11.96 -22.85
CA TYR A 127 6.96 -12.49 -22.00
C TYR A 127 6.48 -13.57 -21.03
N ARG A 128 5.19 -13.62 -20.72
CA ARG A 128 4.59 -14.62 -19.85
C ARG A 128 4.79 -16.07 -20.34
N PRO A 129 4.51 -16.43 -21.61
CA PRO A 129 4.78 -17.78 -22.13
C PRO A 129 6.26 -18.05 -22.35
N LEU A 130 7.04 -17.03 -22.77
CA LEU A 130 8.50 -17.20 -22.92
C LEU A 130 9.18 -17.48 -21.57
N LEU A 131 8.67 -16.90 -20.49
CA LEU A 131 9.15 -17.14 -19.14
C LEU A 131 8.68 -18.51 -18.63
N SER A 132 7.45 -18.95 -18.95
CA SER A 132 6.99 -20.33 -18.69
C SER A 132 7.72 -21.36 -19.55
N PHE A 133 8.08 -21.02 -20.77
CA PHE A 133 8.91 -21.84 -21.63
C PHE A 133 10.38 -21.88 -21.13
N ALA A 134 10.94 -20.77 -20.67
CA ALA A 134 12.25 -20.76 -20.00
C ALA A 134 12.23 -21.45 -18.63
N ALA A 135 11.09 -21.52 -17.96
CA ALA A 135 10.88 -22.28 -16.73
C ALA A 135 10.55 -23.77 -16.99
N ALA A 136 10.02 -24.09 -18.17
CA ALA A 136 9.80 -25.47 -18.65
C ALA A 136 11.04 -26.07 -19.38
N LEU A 137 12.03 -25.25 -19.70
CA LEU A 137 13.37 -25.72 -19.99
C LEU A 137 13.85 -26.43 -18.71
N SER A 138 13.93 -27.75 -18.79
CA SER A 138 14.16 -28.65 -17.68
C SER A 138 15.32 -28.20 -16.79
N ALA A 139 15.36 -28.74 -15.56
CA ALA A 139 16.52 -28.61 -14.66
C ALA A 139 17.88 -28.91 -15.33
N ASP A 140 17.89 -29.66 -16.42
CA ASP A 140 19.08 -29.98 -17.22
C ASP A 140 19.48 -28.85 -18.20
N GLU A 141 18.56 -28.00 -18.61
CA GLU A 141 18.83 -26.84 -19.48
C GLU A 141 19.01 -25.51 -18.69
N MET A 142 18.69 -25.46 -17.41
CA MET A 142 19.14 -24.41 -16.48
C MET A 142 20.64 -24.48 -16.16
N ALA A 143 21.39 -25.37 -16.78
CA ALA A 143 22.84 -25.30 -16.93
C ALA A 143 23.26 -24.23 -17.98
N LEU A 144 22.57 -23.06 -18.00
CA LEU A 144 23.21 -21.85 -18.49
C LEU A 144 24.51 -21.71 -17.70
N SER A 145 25.62 -21.51 -18.39
CA SER A 145 26.87 -21.29 -17.67
C SER A 145 26.59 -20.21 -16.60
N PRO A 146 27.13 -20.34 -15.40
CA PRO A 146 26.87 -19.33 -14.31
C PRO A 146 27.10 -17.90 -14.77
N ARG A 147 27.92 -17.69 -15.78
CA ARG A 147 28.19 -16.43 -16.42
C ARG A 147 26.99 -15.88 -17.19
N ALA A 148 26.33 -16.68 -18.01
CA ALA A 148 25.17 -16.24 -18.79
C ALA A 148 23.97 -15.89 -17.87
N ALA A 149 23.81 -16.62 -16.77
CA ALA A 149 22.78 -16.32 -15.77
C ALA A 149 23.02 -14.97 -15.08
N ARG A 150 24.28 -14.67 -14.71
CA ARG A 150 24.67 -13.36 -14.14
C ARG A 150 24.45 -12.22 -15.13
N GLU A 151 24.90 -12.35 -16.36
CA GLU A 151 24.75 -11.35 -17.41
C GLU A 151 23.26 -11.02 -17.63
N ARG A 152 22.39 -12.02 -17.57
CA ARG A 152 20.95 -11.85 -17.71
C ARG A 152 20.32 -11.13 -16.51
N LEU A 153 20.68 -11.49 -15.28
CA LEU A 153 20.20 -10.81 -14.08
C LEU A 153 20.67 -9.35 -14.05
N ALA A 154 21.93 -9.07 -14.39
CA ALA A 154 22.43 -7.71 -14.52
C ALA A 154 21.66 -6.90 -15.58
N ALA A 155 21.31 -7.52 -16.72
CA ALA A 155 20.51 -6.86 -17.76
C ALA A 155 19.06 -6.56 -17.33
N VAL A 156 18.53 -7.30 -16.36
CA VAL A 156 17.18 -7.08 -15.77
C VAL A 156 17.20 -6.01 -14.67
N GLY A 157 18.38 -5.64 -14.13
CA GLY A 157 18.52 -4.56 -13.16
C GLY A 157 19.14 -4.96 -11.82
N TYR A 158 19.51 -6.23 -11.63
CA TYR A 158 20.17 -6.69 -10.39
C TYR A 158 21.62 -6.22 -10.33
N THR A 159 22.02 -5.63 -9.20
CA THR A 159 23.39 -5.15 -8.97
C THR A 159 24.28 -6.20 -8.32
N ASP A 160 23.70 -7.19 -7.60
CA ASP A 160 24.37 -8.41 -7.12
C ASP A 160 23.78 -9.68 -7.76
N PRO A 161 24.14 -10.01 -9.01
CA PRO A 161 23.63 -11.21 -9.67
C PRO A 161 23.96 -12.52 -8.95
N ASP A 162 25.08 -12.60 -8.22
CA ASP A 162 25.45 -13.77 -7.44
C ASP A 162 24.55 -13.93 -6.21
N GLY A 163 24.20 -12.82 -5.53
CA GLY A 163 23.21 -12.80 -4.48
C GLY A 163 21.84 -13.21 -4.98
N ALA A 164 21.43 -12.66 -6.11
CA ALA A 164 20.16 -13.00 -6.75
C ALA A 164 20.08 -14.49 -7.08
N LEU A 165 21.13 -15.08 -7.65
CA LEU A 165 21.20 -16.53 -7.93
C LEU A 165 21.05 -17.36 -6.65
N ARG A 166 21.70 -16.99 -5.54
CA ARG A 166 21.53 -17.69 -4.26
C ARG A 166 20.08 -17.64 -3.76
N HIS A 167 19.41 -16.48 -3.90
CA HIS A 167 18.01 -16.34 -3.52
C HIS A 167 17.07 -17.17 -4.39
N ILE A 168 17.31 -17.21 -5.70
CA ILE A 168 16.57 -18.02 -6.67
C ILE A 168 16.71 -19.51 -6.33
N GLN A 169 17.93 -19.98 -6.08
CA GLN A 169 18.18 -21.35 -5.68
C GLN A 169 17.42 -21.73 -4.40
N ALA A 170 17.51 -20.92 -3.35
CA ALA A 170 16.80 -21.16 -2.10
C ALA A 170 15.27 -21.22 -2.26
N LEU A 171 14.69 -20.39 -3.13
CA LEU A 171 13.26 -20.39 -3.44
C LEU A 171 12.81 -21.64 -4.21
N THR A 172 13.68 -22.20 -5.05
CA THR A 172 13.37 -23.33 -5.95
C THR A 172 13.80 -24.67 -5.41
N GLU A 173 14.54 -24.70 -4.30
CA GLU A 173 15.06 -25.93 -3.71
C GLU A 173 13.96 -26.84 -3.16
N GLY A 174 14.13 -28.16 -3.39
CA GLY A 174 13.23 -29.19 -2.89
C GLY A 174 12.09 -29.58 -3.83
N VAL A 175 11.29 -30.57 -3.39
CA VAL A 175 10.16 -31.16 -4.15
C VAL A 175 8.78 -30.77 -3.61
N SER A 176 8.71 -29.79 -2.73
CA SER A 176 7.45 -29.35 -2.14
C SER A 176 6.54 -28.69 -3.17
N ARG A 177 5.22 -28.70 -2.91
CA ARG A 177 4.22 -27.96 -3.72
C ARG A 177 4.57 -26.48 -3.82
N ARG A 178 5.10 -25.87 -2.73
CA ARG A 178 5.60 -24.51 -2.72
C ARG A 178 6.70 -24.30 -3.74
N ALA A 179 7.75 -25.13 -3.71
CA ALA A 179 8.87 -25.02 -4.63
C ALA A 179 8.44 -25.22 -6.10
N ALA A 180 7.45 -26.07 -6.36
CA ALA A 180 6.90 -26.26 -7.71
C ALA A 180 6.18 -25.00 -8.22
N ILE A 181 5.32 -24.37 -7.38
CA ILE A 181 4.61 -23.12 -7.73
C ILE A 181 5.63 -21.98 -7.89
N GLN A 182 6.60 -21.86 -6.99
CA GLN A 182 7.62 -20.82 -7.05
C GLN A 182 8.48 -20.95 -8.30
N ARG A 183 8.93 -22.16 -8.67
CA ARG A 183 9.66 -22.40 -9.93
C ARG A 183 8.90 -21.92 -11.16
N GLN A 184 7.57 -22.09 -11.16
CA GLN A 184 6.74 -21.66 -12.28
C GLN A 184 6.55 -20.13 -12.32
N LEU A 185 6.45 -19.46 -11.16
CA LEU A 185 6.19 -18.03 -11.07
C LEU A 185 7.46 -17.17 -11.05
N LEU A 186 8.58 -17.74 -10.59
CA LEU A 186 9.81 -17.01 -10.34
C LEU A 186 10.33 -16.20 -11.53
N PRO A 187 10.32 -16.73 -12.78
CA PRO A 187 10.78 -15.95 -13.93
C PRO A 187 10.03 -14.63 -14.12
N VAL A 188 8.72 -14.63 -13.86
CA VAL A 188 7.88 -13.42 -13.95
C VAL A 188 8.18 -12.48 -12.78
N ILE A 189 8.28 -13.04 -11.57
CA ILE A 189 8.57 -12.28 -10.34
C ILE A 189 9.94 -11.60 -10.42
N ILE A 190 10.97 -12.30 -10.91
CA ILE A 190 12.31 -11.72 -11.13
C ILE A 190 12.24 -10.50 -12.07
N GLY A 191 11.44 -10.59 -13.14
CA GLY A 191 11.23 -9.49 -14.07
C GLY A 191 10.55 -8.30 -13.40
N TRP A 192 9.46 -8.51 -12.68
CA TRP A 192 8.73 -7.44 -11.99
C TRP A 192 9.55 -6.78 -10.87
N ILE A 193 10.30 -7.57 -10.09
CA ILE A 193 11.21 -7.04 -9.08
C ILE A 193 12.34 -6.24 -9.73
N GLY A 194 12.86 -6.70 -10.88
CA GLY A 194 13.91 -6.01 -11.65
C GLY A 194 13.50 -4.65 -12.21
N GLU A 195 12.17 -4.41 -12.38
CA GLU A 195 11.63 -3.10 -12.76
C GLU A 195 11.59 -2.09 -11.59
N GLY A 196 11.78 -2.55 -10.36
CA GLY A 196 11.68 -1.74 -9.14
C GLY A 196 12.93 -0.92 -8.85
N ALA A 197 12.87 -0.11 -7.79
CA ALA A 197 13.97 0.79 -7.38
C ALA A 197 15.17 0.04 -6.79
N ASP A 198 14.93 -1.07 -6.08
CA ASP A 198 15.96 -1.91 -5.46
C ASP A 198 15.65 -3.41 -5.70
N PRO A 199 16.05 -3.95 -6.86
CA PRO A 199 15.78 -5.34 -7.23
C PRO A 199 16.41 -6.36 -6.27
N ASP A 200 17.62 -6.10 -5.78
CA ASP A 200 18.34 -7.04 -4.91
C ASP A 200 17.66 -7.17 -3.56
N PHE A 201 17.27 -6.04 -2.96
CA PHE A 201 16.47 -6.02 -1.73
C PHE A 201 15.07 -6.64 -1.95
N GLY A 202 14.43 -6.35 -3.08
CA GLY A 202 13.13 -6.90 -3.45
C GLY A 202 13.13 -8.42 -3.52
N LEU A 203 14.14 -9.02 -4.15
CA LEU A 203 14.26 -10.49 -4.26
C LEU A 203 14.60 -11.14 -2.91
N LEU A 204 15.48 -10.53 -2.13
CA LEU A 204 15.76 -10.97 -0.76
C LEU A 204 14.49 -10.97 0.09
N SER A 205 13.72 -9.89 0.01
CA SER A 205 12.47 -9.71 0.76
C SER A 205 11.39 -10.68 0.32
N PHE A 206 11.25 -10.92 -0.99
CA PHE A 206 10.36 -11.94 -1.53
C PHE A 206 10.72 -13.33 -1.00
N ARG A 207 12.02 -13.66 -0.94
CA ARG A 207 12.49 -14.93 -0.36
C ARG A 207 12.11 -15.04 1.11
N ARG A 208 12.43 -14.03 1.94
CA ARG A 208 12.12 -14.03 3.38
C ARG A 208 10.62 -14.18 3.65
N LEU A 209 9.81 -13.43 2.90
CA LEU A 209 8.35 -13.52 2.99
C LEU A 209 7.86 -14.92 2.61
N SER A 210 8.37 -15.48 1.50
CA SER A 210 8.02 -16.81 1.06
C SER A 210 8.49 -17.91 2.02
N GLU A 211 9.59 -17.72 2.75
CA GLU A 211 10.04 -18.61 3.82
C GLU A 211 9.09 -18.54 5.03
N ALA A 212 8.65 -17.34 5.41
CA ALA A 212 7.79 -17.11 6.56
C ALA A 212 6.35 -17.60 6.35
N ILE A 213 5.73 -17.26 5.23
CA ILE A 213 4.31 -17.53 4.96
C ILE A 213 4.02 -18.45 3.77
N GLY A 214 5.05 -18.91 3.09
CA GLY A 214 4.94 -19.76 1.88
C GLY A 214 4.32 -21.14 2.12
N GLY A 215 4.09 -21.54 3.36
CA GLY A 215 3.25 -22.67 3.75
C GLY A 215 1.75 -22.39 3.70
N SER A 216 1.35 -21.11 3.66
CA SER A 216 -0.05 -20.70 3.68
C SER A 216 -0.71 -20.94 2.33
N HIS A 217 -1.84 -21.61 2.35
CA HIS A 217 -2.59 -21.94 1.12
C HIS A 217 -3.06 -20.69 0.38
N TRP A 218 -3.53 -19.68 1.11
CA TRP A 218 -4.04 -18.44 0.54
C TRP A 218 -2.95 -17.64 -0.19
N TYR A 219 -1.72 -17.58 0.37
CA TYR A 219 -0.59 -16.85 -0.24
C TYR A 219 -0.19 -17.47 -1.58
N LEU A 220 -0.05 -18.80 -1.61
CA LEU A 220 0.29 -19.49 -2.84
C LEU A 220 -0.83 -19.41 -3.89
N ALA A 221 -2.10 -19.44 -3.44
CA ALA A 221 -3.26 -19.26 -4.32
C ALA A 221 -3.25 -17.84 -4.91
N MET A 222 -3.06 -16.81 -4.10
CA MET A 222 -2.97 -15.41 -4.55
C MET A 222 -1.86 -15.23 -5.60
N LEU A 223 -0.64 -15.70 -5.32
CA LEU A 223 0.46 -15.58 -6.27
C LEU A 223 0.19 -16.27 -7.62
N ARG A 224 -0.53 -17.39 -7.60
CA ARG A 224 -0.88 -18.16 -8.79
C ARG A 224 -2.05 -17.54 -9.55
N ASP A 225 -3.10 -17.15 -8.82
CA ASP A 225 -4.42 -16.85 -9.38
C ASP A 225 -4.62 -15.35 -9.62
N SER A 226 -3.88 -14.47 -8.91
CA SER A 226 -3.93 -13.02 -9.08
C SER A 226 -2.58 -12.43 -9.53
N PRO A 227 -2.38 -12.27 -10.84
CA PRO A 227 -1.21 -11.58 -11.37
C PRO A 227 -1.10 -10.12 -10.91
N VAL A 228 -2.24 -9.46 -10.68
CA VAL A 228 -2.29 -8.07 -10.19
C VAL A 228 -1.69 -7.99 -8.79
N ALA A 229 -2.17 -8.81 -7.86
CA ALA A 229 -1.64 -8.85 -6.50
C ALA A 229 -0.16 -9.26 -6.47
N ALA A 230 0.24 -10.25 -7.27
CA ALA A 230 1.64 -10.68 -7.35
C ALA A 230 2.57 -9.58 -7.88
N ARG A 231 2.14 -8.82 -8.90
CA ARG A 231 2.90 -7.69 -9.43
C ARG A 231 3.00 -6.55 -8.43
N ARG A 232 1.87 -6.18 -7.79
CA ARG A 232 1.83 -5.17 -6.72
C ARG A 232 2.76 -5.54 -5.56
N LEU A 233 2.75 -6.81 -5.16
CA LEU A 233 3.69 -7.30 -4.14
C LEU A 233 5.13 -7.08 -4.56
N CYS A 234 5.53 -7.45 -5.79
CA CYS A 234 6.87 -7.23 -6.31
C CYS A 234 7.25 -5.74 -6.31
N GLN A 235 6.32 -4.86 -6.71
CA GLN A 235 6.51 -3.41 -6.72
C GLN A 235 6.76 -2.86 -5.30
N VAL A 236 5.98 -3.28 -4.32
CA VAL A 236 6.17 -2.88 -2.91
C VAL A 236 7.51 -3.39 -2.38
N LEU A 237 7.83 -4.69 -2.60
CA LEU A 237 9.05 -5.30 -2.08
C LEU A 237 10.33 -4.68 -2.63
N SER A 238 10.30 -4.19 -3.88
CA SER A 238 11.45 -3.55 -4.53
C SER A 238 11.44 -2.02 -4.45
N GLY A 239 10.34 -1.41 -4.00
CA GLY A 239 10.17 0.05 -3.99
C GLY A 239 10.34 0.69 -2.62
N ALA A 240 9.96 0.00 -1.53
CA ALA A 240 9.89 0.60 -0.21
C ALA A 240 10.31 -0.37 0.90
N HIS A 241 11.50 -0.16 1.46
CA HIS A 241 12.04 -0.97 2.56
C HIS A 241 11.10 -1.00 3.77
N TRP A 242 10.61 0.16 4.18
CA TRP A 242 9.73 0.28 5.34
C TRP A 242 8.39 -0.46 5.14
N ALA A 243 7.73 -0.30 3.99
CA ALA A 243 6.49 -1.01 3.67
C ALA A 243 6.71 -2.53 3.65
N THR A 244 7.86 -2.98 3.12
CA THR A 244 8.27 -4.39 3.09
C THR A 244 8.43 -4.98 4.49
N GLU A 245 9.07 -4.26 5.42
CA GLU A 245 9.19 -4.68 6.82
C GLU A 245 7.81 -4.78 7.49
N ARG A 246 6.89 -3.86 7.16
CA ARG A 246 5.51 -3.90 7.66
C ARG A 246 4.73 -5.10 7.14
N LEU A 247 4.88 -5.46 5.87
CA LEU A 247 4.28 -6.69 5.33
C LEU A 247 4.74 -7.96 6.04
N ALA A 248 5.97 -7.97 6.56
CA ALA A 248 6.47 -9.09 7.36
C ALA A 248 5.82 -9.14 8.77
N GLU A 249 5.49 -7.99 9.35
CA GLU A 249 4.78 -7.91 10.64
C GLU A 249 3.26 -8.13 10.51
N PHE A 250 2.68 -7.72 9.40
CA PHE A 250 1.24 -7.83 9.09
C PHE A 250 1.03 -8.60 7.78
N PRO A 251 1.36 -9.90 7.73
CA PRO A 251 1.31 -10.67 6.49
C PRO A 251 -0.10 -10.77 5.90
N GLU A 252 -1.15 -10.62 6.71
CA GLU A 252 -2.55 -10.56 6.25
C GLU A 252 -2.81 -9.38 5.29
N SER A 253 -2.06 -8.28 5.42
CA SER A 253 -2.20 -7.11 4.54
C SER A 253 -1.76 -7.38 3.09
N ILE A 254 -1.05 -8.47 2.84
CA ILE A 254 -0.71 -8.89 1.47
C ILE A 254 -1.99 -9.24 0.68
N ALA A 255 -3.03 -9.73 1.35
CA ALA A 255 -4.31 -10.02 0.70
C ALA A 255 -5.00 -8.74 0.18
N TRP A 256 -4.72 -7.57 0.77
CA TRP A 256 -5.26 -6.28 0.30
C TRP A 256 -4.76 -5.88 -1.10
N LEU A 257 -3.62 -6.44 -1.53
CA LEU A 257 -3.07 -6.16 -2.86
C LEU A 257 -3.94 -6.70 -4.00
N ASP A 258 -4.92 -7.56 -3.71
CA ASP A 258 -5.85 -8.13 -4.69
C ASP A 258 -7.15 -7.31 -4.84
N ASP A 259 -7.44 -6.40 -3.91
CA ASP A 259 -8.67 -5.62 -3.88
C ASP A 259 -8.37 -4.14 -3.64
N ASP A 260 -8.70 -3.28 -4.62
CA ASP A 260 -8.51 -1.85 -4.53
C ASP A 260 -9.30 -1.23 -3.37
N ALA A 261 -10.45 -1.80 -3.02
CA ALA A 261 -11.27 -1.31 -1.90
C ALA A 261 -10.57 -1.50 -0.54
N GLU A 262 -9.75 -2.53 -0.41
CA GLU A 262 -8.96 -2.78 0.81
C GLU A 262 -7.77 -1.82 0.96
N LEU A 263 -7.33 -1.20 -0.13
CA LEU A 263 -6.28 -0.18 -0.12
C LEU A 263 -6.84 1.23 0.15
N GLU A 264 -8.15 1.41 0.06
CA GLU A 264 -8.78 2.69 0.39
C GLU A 264 -8.70 2.98 1.90
N PRO A 265 -8.42 4.27 2.27
CA PRO A 265 -8.34 4.66 3.68
C PRO A 265 -9.65 4.44 4.38
N ARG A 266 -9.58 3.99 5.62
CA ARG A 266 -10.75 3.83 6.47
C ARG A 266 -11.25 5.19 6.95
N ARG A 267 -12.56 5.31 7.15
CA ARG A 267 -13.15 6.54 7.69
C ARG A 267 -12.70 6.75 9.14
N PRO A 268 -12.46 8.01 9.57
CA PRO A 268 -12.06 8.31 10.95
C PRO A 268 -13.01 7.68 12.00
N GLY A 269 -14.32 7.77 11.79
CA GLY A 269 -15.29 7.12 12.67
C GLY A 269 -15.15 5.60 12.78
N ALA A 270 -14.75 4.90 11.72
CA ALA A 270 -14.51 3.46 11.77
C ALA A 270 -13.26 3.12 12.59
N LEU A 271 -12.24 3.98 12.58
CA LEU A 271 -11.04 3.82 13.42
C LEU A 271 -11.37 4.01 14.89
N ALA A 272 -12.12 5.05 15.21
CA ALA A 272 -12.59 5.29 16.59
C ALA A 272 -13.47 4.13 17.11
N GLU A 273 -14.38 3.61 16.28
CA GLU A 273 -15.19 2.44 16.62
C GLU A 273 -14.34 1.18 16.85
N GLU A 274 -13.29 0.97 16.06
CA GLU A 274 -12.38 -0.16 16.21
C GLU A 274 -11.57 -0.04 17.50
N VAL A 275 -11.01 1.13 17.81
CA VAL A 275 -10.31 1.41 19.07
C VAL A 275 -11.27 1.19 20.25
N ALA A 276 -12.48 1.73 20.20
CA ALA A 276 -13.50 1.49 21.23
C ALA A 276 -13.83 0.00 21.38
N ALA A 277 -13.89 -0.78 20.28
CA ALA A 277 -14.13 -2.21 20.34
C ALA A 277 -12.94 -2.98 20.96
N VAL A 278 -11.71 -2.52 20.74
CA VAL A 278 -10.52 -3.05 21.41
C VAL A 278 -10.61 -2.82 22.93
N LEU A 279 -11.00 -1.61 23.32
CA LEU A 279 -11.14 -1.24 24.75
C LEU A 279 -12.27 -2.00 25.44
N ARG A 280 -13.44 -2.13 24.84
CA ARG A 280 -14.57 -2.90 25.40
C ARG A 280 -14.22 -4.36 25.73
N ARG A 281 -13.24 -4.93 25.08
CA ARG A 281 -12.79 -6.31 25.30
C ARG A 281 -11.75 -6.45 26.40
N ARG A 282 -11.27 -5.35 26.97
CA ARG A 282 -10.19 -5.30 27.95
C ARG A 282 -10.62 -4.45 29.13
N SER A 283 -10.88 -5.10 30.25
CA SER A 283 -11.14 -4.42 31.53
C SER A 283 -9.82 -4.24 32.28
N LEU A 284 -9.61 -3.07 32.88
CA LEU A 284 -8.54 -2.86 33.84
C LEU A 284 -9.00 -3.44 35.19
N SER A 285 -8.58 -4.64 35.50
CA SER A 285 -8.90 -5.31 36.76
C SER A 285 -7.71 -6.15 37.21
N GLY A 286 -7.05 -5.76 38.26
CA GLY A 286 -5.85 -6.44 38.73
C GLY A 286 -5.77 -6.47 40.28
N PRO A 287 -4.97 -7.36 40.84
CA PRO A 287 -4.79 -7.44 42.31
C PRO A 287 -3.98 -6.29 42.89
N ASP A 288 -3.19 -5.59 42.05
CA ASP A 288 -2.29 -4.50 42.45
C ASP A 288 -1.99 -3.56 41.27
N ASP A 289 -1.30 -2.46 41.54
CA ASP A 289 -0.92 -1.44 40.57
C ASP A 289 -0.04 -1.98 39.43
N THR A 290 0.77 -2.98 39.69
CA THR A 290 1.63 -3.59 38.66
C THR A 290 0.80 -4.32 37.62
N ALA A 291 -0.16 -5.14 38.07
CA ALA A 291 -1.07 -5.84 37.16
C ALA A 291 -1.95 -4.88 36.37
N LEU A 292 -2.40 -3.78 36.97
CA LEU A 292 -3.14 -2.72 36.28
C LEU A 292 -2.30 -2.03 35.20
N ALA A 293 -1.03 -1.72 35.51
CA ALA A 293 -0.12 -1.09 34.55
C ALA A 293 0.20 -2.03 33.36
N GLU A 294 0.39 -3.32 33.62
CA GLU A 294 0.61 -4.33 32.56
C GLU A 294 -0.61 -4.44 31.63
N GLN A 295 -1.82 -4.50 32.17
CA GLN A 295 -3.05 -4.55 31.37
C GLN A 295 -3.29 -3.26 30.57
N ALA A 296 -2.97 -2.09 31.16
CA ALA A 296 -3.03 -0.81 30.45
C ALA A 296 -2.05 -0.81 29.27
N LEU A 297 -0.82 -1.29 29.46
CA LEU A 297 0.17 -1.39 28.39
C LEU A 297 -0.28 -2.36 27.28
N GLU A 298 -0.85 -3.52 27.62
CA GLU A 298 -1.42 -4.45 26.65
C GLU A 298 -2.57 -3.82 25.85
N ALA A 299 -3.42 -3.02 26.50
CA ALA A 299 -4.50 -2.30 25.84
C ALA A 299 -3.93 -1.27 24.85
N VAL A 300 -2.94 -0.49 25.26
CA VAL A 300 -2.27 0.50 24.39
C VAL A 300 -1.56 -0.16 23.22
N GLN A 301 -0.87 -1.28 23.42
CA GLN A 301 -0.26 -2.05 22.33
C GLN A 301 -1.29 -2.52 21.31
N ALA A 302 -2.47 -2.92 21.76
CA ALA A 302 -3.54 -3.33 20.84
C ALA A 302 -4.17 -2.16 20.08
N ILE A 303 -4.27 -0.98 20.71
CA ILE A 303 -4.70 0.26 20.04
C ILE A 303 -3.66 0.66 18.97
N LEU A 304 -2.38 0.64 19.30
CA LEU A 304 -1.30 0.96 18.37
C LEU A 304 -1.24 0.03 17.15
N ARG A 305 -1.73 -1.22 17.26
CA ARG A 305 -1.88 -2.11 16.10
C ARG A 305 -2.92 -1.60 15.10
N VAL A 306 -3.95 -0.89 15.55
CA VAL A 306 -4.94 -0.26 14.65
C VAL A 306 -4.23 0.78 13.80
N ARG A 307 -3.45 1.69 14.42
CA ARG A 307 -2.64 2.68 13.72
C ARG A 307 -1.65 2.03 12.76
N ALA A 308 -0.91 1.03 13.22
CA ALA A 308 0.10 0.35 12.40
C ALA A 308 -0.50 -0.29 11.14
N ARG A 309 -1.73 -0.80 11.19
CA ARG A 309 -2.43 -1.33 10.00
C ARG A 309 -2.81 -0.23 9.02
N GLU A 310 -3.23 0.94 9.49
CA GLU A 310 -3.52 2.07 8.61
C GLU A 310 -2.25 2.67 8.00
N GLU A 311 -1.14 2.68 8.73
CA GLU A 311 0.18 3.02 8.18
C GLU A 311 0.59 2.06 7.05
N VAL A 312 0.37 0.76 7.23
CA VAL A 312 0.60 -0.23 6.16
C VAL A 312 -0.29 0.06 4.96
N ARG A 313 -1.60 0.28 5.18
CA ARG A 313 -2.56 0.59 4.11
C ARG A 313 -2.14 1.81 3.31
N ALA A 314 -1.83 2.91 4.00
CA ALA A 314 -1.36 4.14 3.39
C ALA A 314 -0.07 3.91 2.59
N SER A 315 0.90 3.17 3.15
CA SER A 315 2.17 2.92 2.47
C SER A 315 2.04 2.02 1.24
N LEU A 316 1.12 1.04 1.27
CA LEU A 316 0.83 0.22 0.09
C LEU A 316 0.19 1.05 -1.02
N ALA A 317 -0.80 1.88 -0.69
CA ALA A 317 -1.45 2.77 -1.65
C ALA A 317 -0.45 3.78 -2.23
N ASP A 318 0.41 4.37 -1.40
CA ASP A 318 1.44 5.31 -1.84
C ASP A 318 2.47 4.66 -2.78
N CYS A 319 2.92 3.44 -2.47
CA CYS A 319 3.86 2.70 -3.31
C CYS A 319 3.28 2.27 -4.66
N LEU A 320 1.97 2.00 -4.72
CA LEU A 320 1.33 1.44 -5.91
C LEU A 320 0.80 2.52 -6.86
N ASP A 321 0.09 3.50 -6.34
CA ASP A 321 -0.66 4.47 -7.14
C ASP A 321 -0.15 5.90 -6.97
N GLY A 322 0.78 6.15 -6.02
CA GLY A 322 1.31 7.48 -5.73
C GLY A 322 0.19 8.39 -5.24
N ILE A 323 -0.36 8.10 -4.05
CA ILE A 323 -1.41 8.96 -3.49
C ILE A 323 -0.87 10.36 -3.17
N ASP A 324 -1.78 11.34 -3.18
CA ASP A 324 -1.48 12.70 -2.79
C ASP A 324 -0.88 12.74 -1.37
N PRO A 325 0.27 13.41 -1.15
CA PRO A 325 0.87 13.56 0.17
C PRO A 325 -0.08 14.11 1.24
N GLU A 326 -0.99 15.01 0.87
CA GLU A 326 -2.01 15.54 1.78
C GLU A 326 -2.97 14.43 2.23
N ARG A 327 -3.35 13.54 1.33
CA ARG A 327 -4.18 12.38 1.65
C ARG A 327 -3.46 11.41 2.57
N THR A 328 -2.18 11.11 2.30
CA THR A 328 -1.35 10.27 3.19
C THR A 328 -1.27 10.86 4.59
N ALA A 329 -0.96 12.15 4.69
CA ALA A 329 -0.87 12.85 5.97
C ALA A 329 -2.21 12.83 6.73
N SER A 330 -3.34 13.01 6.04
CA SER A 330 -4.67 12.92 6.64
C SER A 330 -4.96 11.53 7.21
N ILE A 331 -4.61 10.45 6.48
CA ILE A 331 -4.80 9.06 6.95
C ILE A 331 -3.98 8.81 8.23
N LEU A 332 -2.72 9.21 8.22
CA LEU A 332 -1.82 9.04 9.36
C LEU A 332 -2.28 9.85 10.58
N THR A 333 -2.81 11.06 10.34
CA THR A 333 -3.39 11.91 11.39
C THR A 333 -4.63 11.26 11.99
N ASP A 334 -5.59 10.83 11.17
CA ASP A 334 -6.83 10.18 11.65
C ASP A 334 -6.52 8.92 12.49
N ALA A 335 -5.52 8.13 12.07
CA ALA A 335 -5.10 6.96 12.82
C ALA A 335 -4.40 7.33 14.14
N THR A 336 -3.65 8.43 14.17
CA THR A 336 -2.97 8.93 15.37
C THR A 336 -3.97 9.53 16.35
N ASP A 337 -4.93 10.31 15.86
CA ASP A 337 -6.02 10.89 16.67
C ASP A 337 -6.82 9.78 17.38
N ALA A 338 -7.22 8.73 16.66
CA ALA A 338 -7.94 7.60 17.23
C ALA A 338 -7.12 6.88 18.31
N VAL A 339 -5.79 6.78 18.14
CA VAL A 339 -4.88 6.20 19.14
C VAL A 339 -4.79 7.09 20.38
N LEU A 340 -4.56 8.39 20.20
CA LEU A 340 -4.43 9.33 21.32
C LEU A 340 -5.70 9.36 22.19
N ASP A 341 -6.88 9.37 21.56
CA ASP A 341 -8.16 9.30 22.26
C ASP A 341 -8.30 7.97 23.05
N GLY A 342 -7.98 6.86 22.41
CA GLY A 342 -8.00 5.56 23.07
C GLY A 342 -7.00 5.43 24.21
N VAL A 343 -5.80 6.00 24.09
CA VAL A 343 -4.76 5.96 25.13
C VAL A 343 -5.12 6.90 26.27
N LEU A 344 -5.70 8.08 25.98
CA LEU A 344 -6.23 8.96 27.01
C LEU A 344 -7.28 8.23 27.85
N THR A 345 -8.16 7.48 27.19
CA THR A 345 -9.16 6.61 27.81
C THR A 345 -8.52 5.59 28.76
N VAL A 346 -7.50 4.86 28.32
CA VAL A 346 -6.78 3.86 29.16
C VAL A 346 -6.08 4.53 30.35
N ALA A 347 -5.38 5.63 30.10
CA ALA A 347 -4.62 6.36 31.12
C ALA A 347 -5.52 6.92 32.21
N THR A 348 -6.66 7.51 31.84
CA THR A 348 -7.66 8.00 32.78
C THR A 348 -8.20 6.87 33.66
N GLY A 349 -8.60 5.74 33.04
CA GLY A 349 -9.06 4.57 33.78
C GLY A 349 -8.01 4.00 34.73
N LEU A 350 -6.72 3.96 34.30
CA LEU A 350 -5.62 3.50 35.14
C LEU A 350 -5.43 4.42 36.38
N VAL A 351 -5.42 5.73 36.19
CA VAL A 351 -5.25 6.70 37.29
C VAL A 351 -6.40 6.62 38.29
N ILE A 352 -7.63 6.49 37.82
CA ILE A 352 -8.81 6.30 38.69
C ILE A 352 -8.68 5.01 39.49
N ALA A 353 -8.34 3.90 38.83
CA ALA A 353 -8.18 2.61 39.50
C ALA A 353 -7.07 2.61 40.60
N GLN A 354 -5.97 3.32 40.33
CA GLN A 354 -4.86 3.48 41.27
C GLN A 354 -5.24 4.39 42.47
N ARG A 355 -6.05 5.44 42.22
CA ARG A 355 -6.52 6.36 43.27
C ARG A 355 -7.56 5.73 44.21
N ASP A 356 -8.57 5.09 43.63
CA ASP A 356 -9.76 4.63 44.37
C ASP A 356 -9.65 3.22 44.92
N GLY A 357 -8.54 2.52 44.59
CA GLY A 357 -8.35 1.12 44.92
C GLY A 357 -9.16 0.20 43.98
N ILE A 358 -8.85 -1.11 44.07
CA ILE A 358 -9.23 -2.09 43.06
C ILE A 358 -10.73 -2.39 43.11
N GLY A 359 -11.50 -1.69 42.31
CA GLY A 359 -12.84 -2.03 41.86
C GLY A 359 -12.84 -2.12 40.35
N ALA A 360 -13.75 -2.86 39.75
CA ALA A 360 -13.87 -2.89 38.27
C ALA A 360 -14.14 -1.47 37.77
N VAL A 361 -13.13 -0.83 37.23
CA VAL A 361 -13.28 0.48 36.57
C VAL A 361 -13.96 0.23 35.22
N ALA A 362 -15.06 0.92 34.95
CA ALA A 362 -15.70 0.90 33.66
C ALA A 362 -14.69 1.32 32.59
N THR A 363 -14.52 0.50 31.55
CA THR A 363 -13.47 0.63 30.55
C THR A 363 -13.85 1.56 29.41
N GLY A 364 -14.49 2.65 29.68
CA GLY A 364 -14.83 3.64 28.66
C GLY A 364 -15.57 4.84 29.22
N PRO A 365 -15.48 5.99 28.54
CA PRO A 365 -16.29 7.14 28.87
C PRO A 365 -17.78 6.81 28.71
N ASP A 366 -18.61 7.45 29.50
CA ASP A 366 -20.06 7.44 29.31
C ASP A 366 -20.47 8.12 27.99
N ALA A 367 -21.78 8.13 27.70
CA ALA A 367 -22.31 8.75 26.47
C ALA A 367 -22.04 10.27 26.36
N SER A 368 -21.61 10.91 27.46
CA SER A 368 -21.25 12.34 27.51
C SER A 368 -19.73 12.57 27.37
N GLY A 369 -18.92 11.49 27.24
CA GLY A 369 -17.46 11.56 27.21
C GLY A 369 -16.83 11.71 28.62
N GLY A 370 -17.62 11.64 29.68
CA GLY A 370 -17.16 11.65 31.06
C GLY A 370 -16.79 10.28 31.60
N TRP A 371 -15.83 10.23 32.53
CA TRP A 371 -15.48 9.02 33.25
C TRP A 371 -16.19 9.02 34.62
N ASP A 372 -16.88 7.95 34.90
CA ASP A 372 -17.44 7.78 36.23
C ASP A 372 -16.28 7.71 37.24
N GLY A 373 -16.26 8.68 38.18
CA GLY A 373 -15.18 8.82 39.14
C GLY A 373 -14.02 9.72 38.78
N ALA A 374 -13.94 10.27 37.55
CA ALA A 374 -12.92 11.25 37.21
C ALA A 374 -13.14 12.60 37.96
N LEU A 375 -12.04 13.25 38.34
CA LEU A 375 -12.07 14.56 38.96
C LEU A 375 -12.09 15.72 37.95
N ALA A 376 -11.66 15.44 36.73
CA ALA A 376 -11.60 16.40 35.63
C ALA A 376 -12.02 15.81 34.29
N ARG A 377 -12.44 16.65 33.37
CA ARG A 377 -12.45 16.35 31.93
C ARG A 377 -11.04 16.53 31.38
N HIS A 378 -10.60 15.62 30.56
CA HIS A 378 -9.28 15.64 29.95
C HIS A 378 -9.38 15.79 28.43
N ALA A 379 -8.49 16.57 27.84
CA ALA A 379 -8.36 16.71 26.40
C ALA A 379 -6.89 16.72 25.99
N VAL A 380 -6.62 16.14 24.80
CA VAL A 380 -5.33 16.23 24.12
C VAL A 380 -5.52 17.12 22.91
N ILE A 381 -4.79 18.24 22.86
CA ILE A 381 -4.81 19.19 21.75
C ILE A 381 -3.63 18.91 20.84
N ALA A 382 -3.91 18.52 19.63
CA ALA A 382 -2.90 18.29 18.59
C ALA A 382 -2.26 19.61 18.16
N MET A 383 -0.93 19.63 18.09
CA MET A 383 -0.12 20.78 17.72
C MET A 383 0.76 20.45 16.51
N GLY A 384 1.55 21.42 16.07
CA GLY A 384 2.54 21.24 15.01
C GLY A 384 1.97 20.56 13.75
N ARG A 385 2.67 19.57 13.23
CA ARG A 385 2.23 18.81 12.05
C ARG A 385 1.00 17.95 12.32
N LEU A 386 0.85 17.44 13.54
CA LEU A 386 -0.33 16.68 13.92
C LEU A 386 -1.57 17.58 13.90
N GLY A 387 -1.50 18.77 14.52
CA GLY A 387 -2.58 19.75 14.51
C GLY A 387 -2.90 20.31 13.13
N GLY A 388 -1.89 20.46 12.27
CA GLY A 388 -2.04 20.87 10.87
C GLY A 388 -2.51 19.74 9.93
N ARG A 389 -2.65 18.51 10.42
CA ARG A 389 -2.96 17.30 9.62
C ARG A 389 -1.91 17.01 8.55
N GLU A 390 -0.63 17.26 8.87
CA GLU A 390 0.54 17.14 7.98
C GLU A 390 1.57 16.12 8.50
N ILE A 391 1.16 15.17 9.35
CA ILE A 391 2.01 14.15 9.97
C ILE A 391 2.52 13.15 8.92
N GLY A 392 3.80 12.78 9.02
CA GLY A 392 4.41 11.74 8.18
C GLY A 392 4.58 10.40 8.91
N TYR A 393 5.06 9.36 8.19
CA TYR A 393 5.23 8.00 8.73
C TYR A 393 6.13 7.91 9.97
N ALA A 394 7.12 8.78 10.10
CA ALA A 394 8.08 8.79 11.19
C ALA A 394 7.96 10.05 12.07
N SER A 395 6.82 10.74 12.01
CA SER A 395 6.60 11.93 12.84
C SER A 395 6.27 11.52 14.27
N ASP A 396 6.73 12.31 15.20
CA ASP A 396 6.22 12.42 16.56
C ASP A 396 4.85 13.10 16.60
N ALA A 397 4.19 13.02 17.73
CA ALA A 397 2.92 13.65 17.99
C ALA A 397 3.13 14.86 18.94
N ASP A 398 3.10 16.07 18.39
CA ASP A 398 3.12 17.29 19.16
C ASP A 398 1.75 17.52 19.82
N VAL A 399 1.70 17.57 21.15
CA VAL A 399 0.43 17.70 21.88
C VAL A 399 0.51 18.64 23.08
N LEU A 400 -0.64 19.19 23.44
CA LEU A 400 -0.86 19.83 24.75
C LEU A 400 -1.94 19.07 25.52
N PHE A 401 -1.75 18.92 26.84
CA PHE A 401 -2.74 18.33 27.72
C PHE A 401 -3.53 19.44 28.43
N VAL A 402 -4.85 19.37 28.33
CA VAL A 402 -5.78 20.35 28.91
C VAL A 402 -6.76 19.62 29.81
N HIS A 403 -7.10 20.24 30.94
CA HIS A 403 -8.14 19.73 31.81
C HIS A 403 -9.12 20.82 32.27
N GLU A 404 -10.30 20.38 32.69
CA GLU A 404 -11.30 21.18 33.31
C GLU A 404 -11.90 20.43 34.50
N ALA A 405 -11.81 21.01 35.71
CA ALA A 405 -12.34 20.40 36.92
C ALA A 405 -13.86 20.13 36.81
N HIS A 406 -14.35 19.02 37.33
CA HIS A 406 -15.79 18.80 37.46
C HIS A 406 -16.36 19.67 38.58
N ASP A 407 -17.67 19.96 38.49
CA ASP A 407 -18.41 20.71 39.52
C ASP A 407 -18.17 20.10 40.90
N ALA A 408 -17.94 20.97 41.91
CA ALA A 408 -17.65 20.57 43.29
C ALA A 408 -16.29 19.89 43.55
N VAL A 409 -15.43 19.71 42.54
CA VAL A 409 -14.05 19.24 42.70
C VAL A 409 -13.12 20.44 42.89
N SER A 410 -12.15 20.34 43.79
CA SER A 410 -11.13 21.40 43.92
C SER A 410 -10.19 21.39 42.72
N GLU A 411 -9.81 22.56 42.22
CA GLU A 411 -8.86 22.70 41.10
C GLU A 411 -7.53 21.98 41.36
N ALA A 412 -7.04 22.00 42.61
CA ALA A 412 -5.83 21.33 43.00
C ALA A 412 -5.91 19.78 42.86
N ALA A 413 -7.06 19.20 43.21
CA ALA A 413 -7.27 17.77 43.06
C ALA A 413 -7.42 17.38 41.58
N ALA A 414 -8.15 18.14 40.80
CA ALA A 414 -8.29 17.97 39.37
C ALA A 414 -6.95 18.10 38.64
N ALA A 415 -6.14 19.10 38.98
CA ALA A 415 -4.82 19.31 38.39
C ALA A 415 -3.86 18.16 38.73
N GLN A 416 -3.91 17.60 39.95
CA GLN A 416 -3.09 16.45 40.33
C GLN A 416 -3.46 15.21 39.53
N GLU A 417 -4.75 14.93 39.35
CA GLU A 417 -5.22 13.81 38.51
C GLU A 417 -4.80 14.01 37.06
N ALA A 418 -5.02 15.21 36.50
CA ALA A 418 -4.70 15.53 35.12
C ALA A 418 -3.20 15.41 34.81
N GLU A 419 -2.34 15.82 35.73
CA GLU A 419 -0.89 15.64 35.62
C GLU A 419 -0.52 14.15 35.62
N ALA A 420 -1.16 13.34 36.46
CA ALA A 420 -0.96 11.89 36.49
C ALA A 420 -1.44 11.24 35.17
N VAL A 421 -2.60 11.62 34.66
CA VAL A 421 -3.13 11.12 33.38
C VAL A 421 -2.19 11.46 32.23
N ALA A 422 -1.72 12.70 32.13
CA ALA A 422 -0.79 13.11 31.07
C ALA A 422 0.51 12.32 31.11
N LYS A 423 1.08 12.09 32.30
CA LYS A 423 2.28 11.25 32.49
C LYS A 423 2.04 9.79 32.07
N GLN A 424 0.86 9.24 32.40
CA GLN A 424 0.50 7.88 31.97
C GLN A 424 0.34 7.79 30.45
N VAL A 425 -0.27 8.76 29.77
CA VAL A 425 -0.39 8.78 28.31
C VAL A 425 1.00 8.70 27.66
N VAL A 426 1.91 9.59 28.04
CA VAL A 426 3.27 9.64 27.50
C VAL A 426 4.04 8.36 27.84
N GLY A 427 3.98 7.91 29.11
CA GLY A 427 4.70 6.71 29.57
C GLY A 427 4.24 5.42 28.88
N LEU A 428 2.93 5.21 28.73
CA LEU A 428 2.37 4.03 28.08
C LEU A 428 2.74 4.00 26.60
N LEU A 429 2.64 5.13 25.87
CA LEU A 429 3.01 5.23 24.47
C LEU A 429 4.50 5.00 24.25
N ALA A 430 5.36 5.58 25.08
CA ALA A 430 6.82 5.39 25.04
C ALA A 430 7.25 3.93 25.38
N SER A 431 6.49 3.23 26.22
CA SER A 431 6.79 1.86 26.66
C SER A 431 6.25 0.79 25.70
N ALA A 432 5.33 1.12 24.83
CA ALA A 432 4.71 0.17 23.92
C ALA A 432 5.71 -0.42 22.91
N ARG A 433 5.63 -1.71 22.67
CA ARG A 433 6.50 -2.44 21.73
C ARG A 433 5.64 -3.21 20.69
N PRO A 434 6.11 -3.46 19.47
CA PRO A 434 7.48 -3.17 19.00
C PRO A 434 7.74 -1.70 18.64
N ARG A 435 6.71 -0.84 18.56
CA ARG A 435 6.84 0.54 18.10
C ARG A 435 6.15 1.51 19.05
N PRO A 436 6.92 2.28 19.81
CA PRO A 436 6.38 3.39 20.56
C PRO A 436 5.86 4.49 19.60
N LEU A 437 4.84 5.23 20.02
CA LEU A 437 4.53 6.52 19.47
C LEU A 437 5.20 7.58 20.35
N GLU A 438 6.11 8.34 19.76
CA GLU A 438 6.76 9.45 20.44
C GLU A 438 5.75 10.60 20.56
N VAL A 439 5.58 11.10 21.77
CA VAL A 439 4.71 12.23 22.08
C VAL A 439 5.57 13.36 22.60
N ASP A 440 5.56 14.48 21.90
CA ASP A 440 6.21 15.72 22.34
C ASP A 440 5.17 16.67 22.92
N SER A 441 5.37 17.05 24.17
CA SER A 441 4.54 18.04 24.88
C SER A 441 5.31 19.31 25.23
N ASP A 442 6.49 19.53 24.66
CA ASP A 442 7.38 20.65 24.99
C ASP A 442 6.91 22.00 24.48
N LEU A 443 5.88 22.01 23.59
CA LEU A 443 5.19 23.21 23.13
C LEU A 443 4.29 23.87 24.19
N ARG A 444 4.14 23.22 25.37
CA ARG A 444 3.38 23.77 26.49
C ARG A 444 4.05 25.02 27.09
N PRO A 445 3.30 25.91 27.75
CA PRO A 445 3.88 27.05 28.47
C PRO A 445 5.01 26.62 29.39
N GLU A 446 6.13 27.37 29.39
CA GLU A 446 7.37 27.09 30.11
C GLU A 446 8.11 25.81 29.68
N GLY A 447 7.69 25.19 28.57
CA GLY A 447 8.33 24.01 27.99
C GLY A 447 8.47 22.86 28.99
N ARG A 448 9.62 22.21 29.03
CA ARG A 448 9.92 21.08 29.95
C ARG A 448 9.85 21.42 31.42
N GLN A 449 9.89 22.70 31.80
CA GLN A 449 9.80 23.14 33.19
C GLN A 449 8.35 23.30 33.66
N GLY A 450 7.40 23.44 32.74
CA GLY A 450 5.99 23.59 33.03
C GLY A 450 5.31 22.24 33.39
N VAL A 451 4.17 22.33 34.06
CA VAL A 451 3.28 21.18 34.30
C VAL A 451 2.83 20.56 32.97
N MET A 452 2.65 19.26 32.91
CA MET A 452 2.26 18.59 31.67
C MET A 452 0.81 18.89 31.28
N SER A 453 -0.11 19.01 32.26
CA SER A 453 -1.50 19.36 32.01
C SER A 453 -1.84 20.67 32.70
N ARG A 454 -2.51 21.60 31.98
CA ARG A 454 -3.01 22.85 32.53
C ARG A 454 -4.53 22.94 32.42
N SER A 455 -5.14 23.68 33.32
CA SER A 455 -6.55 23.96 33.19
C SER A 455 -6.86 24.87 31.97
N LEU A 456 -8.04 24.72 31.42
CA LEU A 456 -8.50 25.53 30.27
C LEU A 456 -8.43 27.03 30.61
N GLU A 457 -8.78 27.40 31.84
CA GLU A 457 -8.70 28.77 32.33
C GLU A 457 -7.25 29.29 32.33
N ALA A 458 -6.31 28.52 32.86
CA ALA A 458 -4.88 28.88 32.90
C ALA A 458 -4.26 29.02 31.50
N TYR A 459 -4.67 28.19 30.51
CA TYR A 459 -4.31 28.40 29.12
C TYR A 459 -4.86 29.70 28.56
N GLY A 460 -6.15 30.05 28.87
CA GLY A 460 -6.77 31.31 28.45
C GLY A 460 -6.01 32.51 29.00
N GLU A 461 -5.60 32.48 30.28
CA GLU A 461 -4.78 33.52 30.88
C GLU A 461 -3.40 33.66 30.25
N TYR A 462 -2.71 32.50 30.01
CA TYR A 462 -1.39 32.49 29.39
C TYR A 462 -1.42 33.11 27.98
N TYR A 463 -2.32 32.63 27.12
CA TYR A 463 -2.43 33.15 25.75
C TYR A 463 -2.94 34.61 25.72
N GLY A 464 -3.70 35.03 26.72
CA GLY A 464 -4.18 36.43 26.84
C GLY A 464 -3.09 37.42 27.25
N ARG A 465 -2.14 37.00 28.08
CA ARG A 465 -1.19 37.92 28.74
C ARG A 465 0.29 37.70 28.39
N TRP A 466 0.70 36.46 28.19
CA TRP A 466 2.13 36.07 28.18
C TRP A 466 2.63 35.50 26.84
N SER A 467 1.73 34.99 26.05
CA SER A 467 2.13 34.32 24.80
C SER A 467 2.73 35.30 23.79
N ALA A 468 3.79 34.89 23.13
CA ALA A 468 4.36 35.59 22.00
C ALA A 468 3.47 35.45 20.74
N LEU A 469 3.61 36.38 19.78
CA LEU A 469 2.80 36.36 18.55
C LEU A 469 2.89 35.09 17.74
N TRP A 470 4.01 34.41 17.81
CA TRP A 470 4.24 33.15 17.09
C TRP A 470 3.64 31.92 17.80
N GLU A 471 3.19 32.05 19.05
CA GLU A 471 2.51 30.99 19.81
C GLU A 471 0.98 31.00 19.59
N ARG A 472 0.47 32.07 18.98
CA ARG A 472 -0.95 32.28 18.69
C ARG A 472 -1.26 31.83 17.26
#